data_1c28e7326d55f24a5f41f7a996574961
#
_entry.id   1c28e7326d55f24a5f41f7a996574961
#
_cell.length_a   1.000
_cell.length_b   1.000
_cell.length_c   1.000
_cell.angle_alpha   90.00
_cell.angle_beta   90.00
_cell.angle_gamma   90.00
#
_symmetry.space_group_name_H-M   'P 1'
#
loop_
_entity.id
_entity.type
_entity.pdbx_description
1 polymer ?
#
loop_
_entity_poly.entity_id
_entity_poly.type
_entity_poly.pdbx_seq_one_letter_code
_entity_poly.pdbx_strand_id
1 'polypeptide(L)'
;MKAFFSKHKKLILGILFTALCILIWRIGVHIQLPFVEYNVSSSDESIFGFLDIFSGGALQSFSIVALGISPYINASIIIQLLQMDIVPQFKEWAEEGEAGKEKLNRWTRYIALLLAFVEGLALIVGYQVSYGYNFFEFVFTKWIYNYMA
;
A
#
# COMPACT_ATOMS: atom_id res chain seq x y z
N MET A 1 -15.52 37.75 7.30
CA MET A 1 -15.09 36.35 7.39
C MET A 1 -16.21 35.33 7.11
N LYS A 2 -17.41 35.45 7.66
CA LYS A 2 -18.51 34.48 7.41
C LYS A 2 -18.94 34.35 5.95
N ALA A 3 -18.93 35.43 5.16
CA ALA A 3 -19.32 35.40 3.74
C ALA A 3 -18.32 34.64 2.84
N PHE A 4 -17.03 34.68 3.15
CA PHE A 4 -15.99 33.94 2.44
C PHE A 4 -16.15 32.43 2.64
N PHE A 5 -16.43 31.99 3.86
CA PHE A 5 -16.67 30.60 4.20
C PHE A 5 -17.93 30.02 3.55
N SER A 6 -18.97 30.84 3.37
CA SER A 6 -20.23 30.41 2.74
C SER A 6 -20.04 30.14 1.23
N LYS A 7 -19.26 30.98 0.53
CA LYS A 7 -19.04 30.86 -0.92
C LYS A 7 -18.12 29.68 -1.29
N HIS A 8 -17.24 29.27 -0.39
CA HIS A 8 -16.24 28.23 -0.63
C HIS A 8 -16.43 26.96 0.20
N LYS A 9 -17.65 26.72 0.70
CA LYS A 9 -17.95 25.53 1.53
C LYS A 9 -17.48 24.22 0.90
N LYS A 10 -17.66 24.03 -0.42
CA LYS A 10 -17.23 22.81 -1.13
C LYS A 10 -15.72 22.64 -1.12
N LEU A 11 -14.95 23.71 -1.32
CA LEU A 11 -13.50 23.69 -1.27
C LEU A 11 -12.98 23.40 0.13
N ILE A 12 -13.54 24.07 1.15
CA ILE A 12 -13.14 23.88 2.54
C ILE A 12 -13.45 22.44 2.99
N LEU A 13 -14.62 21.93 2.61
CA LEU A 13 -14.98 20.53 2.90
C LEU A 13 -14.03 19.53 2.23
N GLY A 14 -13.63 19.79 0.98
CA GLY A 14 -12.65 18.97 0.26
C GLY A 14 -11.28 18.97 0.95
N ILE A 15 -10.79 20.15 1.35
CA ILE A 15 -9.52 20.27 2.08
C ILE A 15 -9.61 19.55 3.44
N LEU A 16 -10.71 19.74 4.18
CA LEU A 16 -10.91 19.08 5.46
C LEU A 16 -10.94 17.55 5.31
N PHE A 17 -11.64 17.05 4.29
CA PHE A 17 -11.68 15.63 3.97
C PHE A 17 -10.29 15.07 3.65
N THR A 18 -9.50 15.77 2.83
CA THR A 18 -8.13 15.37 2.51
C THR A 18 -7.25 15.36 3.74
N ALA A 19 -7.34 16.40 4.59
CA ALA A 19 -6.61 16.45 5.85
C ALA A 19 -6.97 15.29 6.78
N LEU A 20 -8.25 14.95 6.84
CA LEU A 20 -8.74 13.81 7.65
C LEU A 20 -8.19 12.48 7.11
N CYS A 21 -8.18 12.28 5.79
CA CYS A 21 -7.59 11.08 5.18
C CYS A 21 -6.09 10.95 5.49
N ILE A 22 -5.34 12.06 5.42
CA ILE A 22 -3.91 12.09 5.77
C ILE A 22 -3.71 11.76 7.25
N LEU A 23 -4.57 12.26 8.12
CA LEU A 23 -4.51 12.01 9.56
C LEU A 23 -4.78 10.52 9.86
N ILE A 24 -5.80 9.93 9.24
CA ILE A 24 -6.08 8.48 9.37
C ILE A 24 -4.89 7.65 8.89
N TRP A 25 -4.30 8.00 7.74
CA TRP A 25 -3.12 7.34 7.22
C TRP A 25 -1.95 7.46 8.20
N ARG A 26 -1.72 8.65 8.77
CA ARG A 26 -0.65 8.88 9.75
C ARG A 26 -0.83 8.04 11.03
N ILE A 27 -2.06 7.88 11.49
CA ILE A 27 -2.37 6.96 12.61
C ILE A 27 -2.02 5.52 12.21
N GLY A 28 -2.38 5.09 10.99
CA GLY A 28 -2.06 3.75 10.47
C GLY A 28 -0.56 3.45 10.43
N VAL A 29 0.28 4.45 10.12
CA VAL A 29 1.75 4.32 10.16
C VAL A 29 2.28 4.02 11.56
N HIS A 30 1.62 4.51 12.61
CA HIS A 30 2.03 4.27 14.00
C HIS A 30 1.56 2.92 14.57
N ILE A 31 0.66 2.21 13.86
CA ILE A 31 0.24 0.86 14.25
C ILE A 31 1.27 -0.12 13.68
N GLN A 32 2.25 -0.47 14.48
CA GLN A 32 3.26 -1.45 14.13
C GLN A 32 2.68 -2.87 14.16
N LEU A 33 3.19 -3.74 13.29
CA LEU A 33 2.85 -5.15 13.33
C LEU A 33 3.39 -5.77 14.62
N PRO A 34 2.56 -6.44 15.41
CA PRO A 34 3.02 -7.15 16.59
C PRO A 34 4.01 -8.25 16.15
N PHE A 35 5.04 -8.50 16.97
CA PHE A 35 6.06 -9.53 16.77
C PHE A 35 7.19 -9.21 15.78
N VAL A 36 7.33 -7.99 15.30
CA VAL A 36 8.49 -7.58 14.50
C VAL A 36 9.40 -6.69 15.34
N GLU A 37 10.51 -7.23 15.83
CA GLU A 37 11.57 -6.45 16.47
C GLU A 37 12.49 -5.89 15.37
N TYR A 38 12.58 -4.59 15.34
CA TYR A 38 13.26 -3.86 14.29
C TYR A 38 14.66 -3.43 14.75
N ASN A 39 15.68 -4.09 14.23
CA ASN A 39 17.07 -3.63 14.35
C ASN A 39 17.61 -3.28 12.97
N VAL A 40 17.44 -2.04 12.53
CA VAL A 40 18.17 -1.56 11.34
C VAL A 40 19.63 -1.34 11.74
N SER A 41 20.47 -2.25 11.29
CA SER A 41 21.89 -1.95 11.21
C SER A 41 22.08 -0.87 10.14
N SER A 42 22.72 0.22 10.52
CA SER A 42 22.94 1.44 9.72
C SER A 42 23.78 1.28 8.44
N SER A 43 24.02 0.07 7.99
CA SER A 43 24.83 -0.25 6.80
C SER A 43 24.05 -0.44 5.50
N ASP A 44 22.72 -0.62 5.55
CA ASP A 44 21.88 -0.83 4.36
C ASP A 44 20.94 0.36 4.05
N GLU A 45 21.38 1.57 4.41
CA GLU A 45 20.57 2.79 4.30
C GLU A 45 20.14 3.17 2.89
N SER A 46 20.81 2.64 1.84
CA SER A 46 20.63 3.20 0.50
C SER A 46 19.33 2.81 -0.19
N ILE A 47 18.90 1.54 -0.13
CA ILE A 47 17.72 1.06 -0.88
C ILE A 47 16.46 1.10 0.00
N PHE A 48 16.53 0.60 1.22
CA PHE A 48 15.40 0.58 2.13
C PHE A 48 15.04 1.99 2.62
N GLY A 49 16.02 2.86 2.86
CA GLY A 49 15.80 4.26 3.18
C GLY A 49 15.12 5.01 2.05
N PHE A 50 15.51 4.73 0.80
CA PHE A 50 14.86 5.31 -0.38
C PHE A 50 13.40 4.84 -0.51
N LEU A 51 13.13 3.55 -0.36
CA LEU A 51 11.78 2.99 -0.37
C LEU A 51 10.92 3.53 0.77
N ASP A 52 11.52 3.78 1.93
CA ASP A 52 10.82 4.33 3.08
C ASP A 52 10.33 5.76 2.87
N ILE A 53 11.08 6.57 2.13
CA ILE A 53 10.65 7.91 1.72
C ILE A 53 9.35 7.84 0.91
N PHE A 54 9.22 6.88 -0.02
CA PHE A 54 8.00 6.68 -0.80
C PHE A 54 6.84 6.14 0.03
N SER A 55 7.12 5.36 1.05
CA SER A 55 6.09 4.86 1.98
C SER A 55 5.76 5.86 3.10
N GLY A 56 6.43 7.03 3.12
CA GLY A 56 6.22 8.05 4.15
C GLY A 56 6.55 7.60 5.57
N GLY A 57 7.60 6.79 5.74
CA GLY A 57 8.05 6.24 7.03
C GLY A 57 7.30 4.98 7.49
N ALA A 58 6.39 4.46 6.66
CA ALA A 58 5.59 3.29 7.02
C ALA A 58 6.37 1.98 6.91
N LEU A 59 7.38 1.95 6.01
CA LEU A 59 8.20 0.76 5.77
C LEU A 59 9.15 0.52 6.95
N GLN A 60 9.83 1.55 7.44
CA GLN A 60 10.70 1.47 8.61
C GLN A 60 9.95 1.07 9.88
N SER A 61 8.69 1.48 10.00
CA SER A 61 7.86 1.14 11.16
C SER A 61 7.23 -0.24 11.08
N PHE A 62 7.39 -0.99 9.97
CA PHE A 62 6.62 -2.23 9.71
C PHE A 62 5.16 -2.07 10.08
N SER A 63 4.57 -0.99 9.63
CA SER A 63 3.18 -0.70 9.90
C SER A 63 2.25 -1.49 8.99
N ILE A 64 0.97 -1.60 9.36
CA ILE A 64 -0.06 -2.22 8.52
C ILE A 64 -0.23 -1.53 7.16
N VAL A 65 0.26 -0.29 7.03
CA VAL A 65 0.22 0.48 5.77
C VAL A 65 1.59 0.55 5.08
N ALA A 66 2.54 -0.34 5.41
CA ALA A 66 3.91 -0.35 4.89
C ALA A 66 3.98 -0.42 3.36
N LEU A 67 3.10 -1.19 2.71
CA LEU A 67 3.03 -1.25 1.25
C LEU A 67 2.51 0.06 0.62
N GLY A 68 1.81 0.89 1.39
CA GLY A 68 1.28 2.15 0.91
C GLY A 68 0.30 1.99 -0.26
N ILE A 69 0.44 2.85 -1.26
CA ILE A 69 -0.41 2.92 -2.45
C ILE A 69 0.21 2.19 -3.66
N SER A 70 1.47 1.71 -3.55
CA SER A 70 2.24 1.11 -4.65
C SER A 70 1.50 0.01 -5.41
N PRO A 71 0.89 -1.02 -4.77
CA PRO A 71 0.24 -2.10 -5.50
C PRO A 71 -0.95 -1.61 -6.33
N TYR A 72 -1.66 -0.59 -5.85
CA TYR A 72 -2.77 0.00 -6.60
C TYR A 72 -2.30 0.80 -7.81
N ILE A 73 -1.21 1.59 -7.67
CA ILE A 73 -0.63 2.35 -8.77
C ILE A 73 -0.12 1.39 -9.85
N ASN A 74 0.61 0.35 -9.46
CA ASN A 74 1.14 -0.66 -10.38
C ASN A 74 0.00 -1.39 -11.11
N ALA A 75 -1.06 -1.81 -10.40
CA ALA A 75 -2.23 -2.41 -11.02
C ALA A 75 -2.93 -1.48 -12.01
N SER A 76 -3.05 -0.20 -11.67
CA SER A 76 -3.66 0.82 -12.54
C SER A 76 -2.86 1.01 -13.84
N ILE A 77 -1.52 1.05 -13.75
CA ILE A 77 -0.63 1.15 -14.90
C ILE A 77 -0.75 -0.11 -15.77
N ILE A 78 -0.75 -1.30 -15.16
CA ILE A 78 -0.91 -2.57 -15.88
C ILE A 78 -2.22 -2.58 -16.67
N ILE A 79 -3.33 -2.21 -16.04
CA ILE A 79 -4.64 -2.15 -16.73
C ILE A 79 -4.61 -1.13 -17.86
N GLN A 80 -3.98 0.04 -17.68
CA GLN A 80 -3.84 1.04 -18.74
C GLN A 80 -3.03 0.50 -19.92
N LEU A 81 -1.96 -0.23 -19.66
CA LEU A 81 -1.16 -0.87 -20.71
C LEU A 81 -1.96 -1.97 -21.45
N LEU A 82 -2.73 -2.77 -20.70
CA LEU A 82 -3.58 -3.82 -21.30
C LEU A 82 -4.69 -3.25 -22.21
N GLN A 83 -5.12 -2.01 -21.96
CA GLN A 83 -6.07 -1.28 -22.83
C GLN A 83 -5.43 -0.83 -24.16
N MET A 84 -4.08 -0.73 -24.22
CA MET A 84 -3.34 -0.26 -25.39
C MET A 84 -3.06 -1.41 -26.39
N ASP A 85 -4.11 -2.02 -26.95
CA ASP A 85 -4.06 -3.07 -27.99
C ASP A 85 -3.42 -4.42 -27.59
N ILE A 86 -3.06 -4.63 -26.30
CA ILE A 86 -2.50 -5.91 -25.86
C ILE A 86 -3.60 -6.95 -25.69
N VAL A 87 -4.74 -6.57 -25.10
CA VAL A 87 -5.90 -7.45 -24.91
C VAL A 87 -7.15 -6.80 -25.49
N PRO A 88 -7.74 -7.36 -26.57
CA PRO A 88 -8.89 -6.77 -27.26
C PRO A 88 -10.08 -6.49 -26.33
N GLN A 89 -10.36 -7.38 -25.37
CA GLN A 89 -11.46 -7.23 -24.42
C GLN A 89 -11.34 -5.99 -23.53
N PHE A 90 -10.13 -5.66 -23.09
CA PHE A 90 -9.89 -4.46 -22.26
C PHE A 90 -10.04 -3.17 -23.08
N LYS A 91 -9.69 -3.22 -24.36
CA LYS A 91 -9.89 -2.12 -25.30
C LYS A 91 -11.37 -1.87 -25.53
N GLU A 92 -12.16 -2.92 -25.82
CA GLU A 92 -13.60 -2.83 -25.97
C GLU A 92 -14.27 -2.20 -24.75
N TRP A 93 -13.88 -2.62 -23.54
CA TRP A 93 -14.40 -2.02 -22.31
C TRP A 93 -13.96 -0.56 -22.12
N ALA A 94 -12.77 -0.18 -22.57
CA ALA A 94 -12.34 1.22 -22.52
C ALA A 94 -13.19 2.10 -23.45
N GLU A 95 -13.69 1.56 -24.59
CA GLU A 95 -14.54 2.22 -25.57
C GLU A 95 -16.03 2.23 -25.17
N GLU A 96 -16.48 1.31 -24.30
CA GLU A 96 -17.86 1.23 -23.77
C GLU A 96 -18.29 2.44 -22.90
N GLY A 97 -17.39 3.38 -22.60
CA GLY A 97 -17.69 4.56 -21.80
C GLY A 97 -17.74 4.29 -20.29
N GLU A 98 -18.79 4.78 -19.58
CA GLU A 98 -18.85 4.67 -18.12
C GLU A 98 -19.01 3.23 -17.60
N ALA A 99 -19.82 2.41 -18.29
CA ALA A 99 -20.04 1.02 -17.93
C ALA A 99 -18.75 0.19 -18.06
N GLY A 100 -17.97 0.43 -19.10
CA GLY A 100 -16.67 -0.21 -19.29
C GLY A 100 -15.64 0.22 -18.27
N LYS A 101 -15.61 1.52 -17.91
CA LYS A 101 -14.73 2.03 -16.84
C LYS A 101 -15.01 1.37 -15.48
N GLU A 102 -16.26 1.07 -15.17
CA GLU A 102 -16.60 0.38 -13.94
C GLU A 102 -16.05 -1.06 -13.92
N LYS A 103 -16.15 -1.77 -15.07
CA LYS A 103 -15.55 -3.11 -15.23
C LYS A 103 -14.03 -3.05 -15.04
N LEU A 104 -13.36 -2.08 -15.71
CA LEU A 104 -11.91 -1.87 -15.59
C LEU A 104 -11.48 -1.55 -14.17
N ASN A 105 -12.20 -0.68 -13.46
CA ASN A 105 -11.93 -0.38 -12.05
C ASN A 105 -12.08 -1.60 -11.15
N ARG A 106 -13.02 -2.48 -11.44
CA ARG A 106 -13.21 -3.73 -10.71
C ARG A 106 -12.01 -4.66 -10.92
N TRP A 107 -11.54 -4.83 -12.15
CA TRP A 107 -10.35 -5.60 -12.47
C TRP A 107 -9.09 -5.00 -11.85
N THR A 108 -8.94 -3.68 -11.89
CA THR A 108 -7.82 -2.99 -11.21
C THR A 108 -7.75 -3.35 -9.73
N ARG A 109 -8.89 -3.41 -9.04
CA ARG A 109 -8.94 -3.79 -7.61
C ARG A 109 -8.48 -5.24 -7.39
N TYR A 110 -8.90 -6.19 -8.23
CA TYR A 110 -8.47 -7.58 -8.10
C TYR A 110 -6.97 -7.74 -8.35
N ILE A 111 -6.45 -7.10 -9.39
CA ILE A 111 -5.01 -7.10 -9.70
C ILE A 111 -4.22 -6.40 -8.58
N ALA A 112 -4.73 -5.30 -8.04
CA ALA A 112 -4.10 -4.61 -6.92
C ALA A 112 -4.00 -5.49 -5.67
N LEU A 113 -5.04 -6.28 -5.36
CA LEU A 113 -5.00 -7.22 -4.23
C LEU A 113 -3.97 -8.33 -4.46
N LEU A 114 -3.91 -8.87 -5.67
CA LEU A 114 -2.92 -9.90 -6.02
C LEU A 114 -1.50 -9.34 -5.92
N LEU A 115 -1.25 -8.14 -6.47
CA LEU A 115 0.03 -7.47 -6.39
C LEU A 115 0.42 -7.13 -4.95
N ALA A 116 -0.53 -6.64 -4.13
CA ALA A 116 -0.28 -6.37 -2.73
C ALA A 116 0.16 -7.64 -1.97
N PHE A 117 -0.44 -8.79 -2.28
CA PHE A 117 -0.03 -10.06 -1.69
C PHE A 117 1.38 -10.46 -2.13
N VAL A 118 1.70 -10.35 -3.43
CA VAL A 118 3.04 -10.66 -3.96
C VAL A 118 4.09 -9.70 -3.41
N GLU A 119 3.82 -8.40 -3.39
CA GLU A 119 4.73 -7.39 -2.83
C GLU A 119 4.94 -7.61 -1.32
N GLY A 120 3.89 -7.95 -0.57
CA GLY A 120 4.00 -8.30 0.85
C GLY A 120 4.89 -9.51 1.10
N LEU A 121 4.71 -10.58 0.31
CA LEU A 121 5.59 -11.75 0.38
C LEU A 121 7.04 -11.40 0.00
N ALA A 122 7.23 -10.59 -1.04
CA ALA A 122 8.56 -10.16 -1.48
C ALA A 122 9.28 -9.34 -0.39
N LEU A 123 8.57 -8.48 0.33
CA LEU A 123 9.13 -7.75 1.48
C LEU A 123 9.55 -8.71 2.59
N ILE A 124 8.70 -9.66 2.97
CA ILE A 124 9.02 -10.65 4.01
C ILE A 124 10.27 -11.45 3.63
N VAL A 125 10.33 -11.96 2.40
CA VAL A 125 11.48 -12.72 1.90
C VAL A 125 12.74 -11.83 1.80
N GLY A 126 12.59 -10.60 1.32
CA GLY A 126 13.69 -9.64 1.24
C GLY A 126 14.31 -9.35 2.61
N TYR A 127 13.49 -9.22 3.64
CA TYR A 127 13.96 -9.06 5.01
C TYR A 127 14.68 -10.31 5.54
N GLN A 128 14.18 -11.50 5.25
CA GLN A 128 14.86 -12.75 5.62
C GLN A 128 16.28 -12.85 5.02
N VAL A 129 16.39 -12.49 3.74
CA VAL A 129 17.67 -12.57 3.03
C VAL A 129 18.65 -11.50 3.52
N SER A 130 18.17 -10.29 3.79
CA SER A 130 19.04 -9.18 4.19
C SER A 130 19.53 -9.27 5.63
N TYR A 131 18.71 -9.79 6.54
CA TYR A 131 19.01 -9.79 7.98
C TYR A 131 19.22 -11.17 8.58
N GLY A 132 19.14 -12.24 7.80
CA GLY A 132 19.39 -13.61 8.26
C GLY A 132 18.37 -14.16 9.27
N TYR A 133 17.25 -13.49 9.48
CA TYR A 133 16.19 -13.94 10.37
C TYR A 133 15.19 -14.82 9.62
N ASN A 134 14.98 -16.02 10.11
CA ASN A 134 13.89 -16.89 9.63
C ASN A 134 12.55 -16.36 10.16
N PHE A 135 11.93 -15.41 9.45
CA PHE A 135 10.65 -14.82 9.82
C PHE A 135 9.58 -15.89 10.05
N PHE A 136 9.56 -16.93 9.25
CA PHE A 136 8.63 -18.06 9.41
C PHE A 136 8.89 -18.86 10.69
N GLU A 137 10.15 -19.14 11.03
CA GLU A 137 10.46 -19.80 12.30
C GLU A 137 10.11 -18.92 13.49
N PHE A 138 10.39 -17.62 13.40
CA PHE A 138 10.12 -16.68 14.49
C PHE A 138 8.61 -16.53 14.75
N VAL A 139 7.80 -16.35 13.73
CA VAL A 139 6.34 -16.24 13.86
C VAL A 139 5.74 -17.56 14.32
N PHE A 140 6.20 -18.70 13.78
CA PHE A 140 5.68 -20.03 14.12
C PHE A 140 6.07 -20.43 15.54
N THR A 141 7.33 -20.19 15.94
CA THR A 141 7.84 -20.52 17.28
C THR A 141 7.19 -19.65 18.34
N LYS A 142 7.05 -18.34 18.10
CA LYS A 142 6.42 -17.42 19.04
C LYS A 142 4.91 -17.65 19.13
N TRP A 143 4.25 -18.04 18.04
CA TRP A 143 2.84 -18.43 18.02
C TRP A 143 2.59 -19.70 18.83
N ILE A 144 3.43 -20.74 18.64
CA ILE A 144 3.36 -21.99 19.40
C ILE A 144 3.65 -21.75 20.88
N TYR A 145 4.68 -20.96 21.21
CA TYR A 145 5.05 -20.66 22.60
C TYR A 145 3.93 -19.95 23.36
N ASN A 146 3.24 -19.02 22.70
CA ASN A 146 2.14 -18.27 23.31
C ASN A 146 0.83 -19.07 23.44
N TYR A 147 0.70 -20.20 22.71
CA TYR A 147 -0.45 -21.10 22.78
C TYR A 147 -0.24 -22.28 23.72
N MET A 148 1.01 -22.59 24.07
CA MET A 148 1.36 -23.72 24.94
C MET A 148 1.74 -23.28 26.37
N ALA A 149 1.83 -21.98 26.64
CA ALA A 149 2.00 -21.42 27.98
C ALA A 149 0.68 -20.92 28.55
#